data_de0eb30efd47ed63eb23f9f2ed48516e
#
_entry.id   de0eb30efd47ed63eb23f9f2ed48516e
#
_cell.length_a   1.000
_cell.length_b   1.000
_cell.length_c   1.000
_cell.angle_alpha   90.00
_cell.angle_beta   90.00
_cell.angle_gamma   90.00
#
_symmetry.space_group_name_H-M   'P 1'
#
loop_
_entity.id
_entity.type
_entity.pdbx_description
1 polymer ?
#
loop_
_entity_poly.entity_id
_entity_poly.type
_entity_poly.pdbx_seq_one_letter_code
_entity_poly.pdbx_strand_id
1 'polypeptide(L)'
;SSAASDVYKRQFIYGICNAVGSSIPRATHTGSYIHVGPEIGVASTKAFTGQVTVLTMLALTLAKEKKTMDEGQYLAIVKELGHIPDKMKEVLKLNDRIAELSKIFTYAHNFIYLGRGYSYPVALEGALKLKEISYIHAEGYPAAEMKHGPIALVDAEMPVVVIATRNGLYEKVLSNIQEIKARKGRVIAIVTKGDTVISKIADTCIELPETMECLDPLITTVPLQLLAYHIAVCKGMDVDQPRNLAKSVTVE
;
A
#
# COMPACT_ATOMS: atom_id res chain seq x y z
N SER A 1 22.15 1.89 9.97
CA SER A 1 22.83 3.19 10.14
C SER A 1 22.07 4.14 11.07
N SER A 2 20.74 4.17 11.03
CA SER A 2 19.93 5.02 11.92
C SER A 2 20.05 4.60 13.40
N ALA A 3 20.01 3.31 13.71
CA ALA A 3 20.08 2.82 15.09
C ALA A 3 21.35 3.28 15.83
N ALA A 4 22.52 3.24 15.18
CA ALA A 4 23.76 3.73 15.78
C ALA A 4 23.74 5.24 16.03
N SER A 5 23.16 6.03 15.11
CA SER A 5 22.97 7.47 15.28
C SER A 5 22.00 7.79 16.42
N ASP A 6 20.94 7.00 16.56
CA ASP A 6 19.90 7.18 17.58
C ASP A 6 20.44 6.84 18.98
N VAL A 7 21.29 5.81 19.10
CA VAL A 7 22.02 5.48 20.34
C VAL A 7 22.93 6.65 20.72
N TYR A 8 23.67 7.22 19.78
CA TYR A 8 24.53 8.38 20.04
C TYR A 8 23.73 9.60 20.55
N LYS A 9 22.51 9.80 19.98
CA LYS A 9 21.59 10.87 20.41
C LYS A 9 20.81 10.55 21.69
N ARG A 10 21.03 9.40 22.32
CA ARG A 10 20.30 8.91 23.50
C ARG A 10 18.78 8.80 23.26
N GLN A 11 18.39 8.44 22.03
CA GLN A 11 16.98 8.22 21.69
C GLN A 11 16.55 6.82 22.10
N PHE A 12 15.28 6.67 22.45
CA PHE A 12 14.70 5.34 22.69
C PHE A 12 14.42 4.68 21.34
N ILE A 13 14.94 3.47 21.14
CA ILE A 13 14.84 2.72 19.89
C ILE A 13 13.89 1.55 20.08
N TYR A 14 12.80 1.54 19.30
CA TYR A 14 11.82 0.47 19.27
C TYR A 14 11.94 -0.31 17.97
N GLY A 15 12.13 -1.63 18.03
CA GLY A 15 12.27 -2.50 16.85
C GLY A 15 10.97 -3.22 16.51
N ILE A 16 10.58 -3.21 15.23
CA ILE A 16 9.47 -4.02 14.72
C ILE A 16 10.04 -5.02 13.72
N CYS A 17 9.99 -6.31 14.05
CA CYS A 17 10.64 -7.37 13.29
C CYS A 17 9.73 -8.58 13.14
N ASN A 18 10.03 -9.42 12.14
CA ASN A 18 9.37 -10.71 11.99
C ASN A 18 10.20 -11.85 12.60
N ALA A 19 11.51 -11.83 12.36
CA ALA A 19 12.40 -12.92 12.79
C ALA A 19 12.88 -12.73 14.23
N VAL A 20 12.51 -13.65 15.11
CA VAL A 20 12.98 -13.70 16.50
C VAL A 20 14.50 -13.92 16.50
N GLY A 21 15.22 -13.17 17.35
CA GLY A 21 16.65 -13.29 17.49
C GLY A 21 17.49 -12.69 16.34
N SER A 22 16.87 -11.99 15.39
CA SER A 22 17.58 -11.26 14.33
C SER A 22 18.41 -10.09 14.88
N SER A 23 19.19 -9.42 14.02
CA SER A 23 20.06 -8.32 14.43
C SER A 23 19.31 -7.10 14.98
N ILE A 24 18.13 -6.80 14.44
CA ILE A 24 17.35 -5.61 14.86
C ILE A 24 16.93 -5.69 16.34
N PRO A 25 16.26 -6.77 16.83
CA PRO A 25 15.88 -6.84 18.24
C PRO A 25 17.09 -6.80 19.20
N ARG A 26 18.26 -7.29 18.76
CA ARG A 26 19.48 -7.20 19.57
C ARG A 26 20.10 -5.80 19.61
N ALA A 27 19.80 -4.97 18.61
CA ALA A 27 20.32 -3.61 18.49
C ALA A 27 19.35 -2.53 19.00
N THR A 28 18.13 -2.91 19.43
CA THR A 28 17.10 -2.00 19.91
C THR A 28 16.84 -2.17 21.40
N HIS A 29 16.31 -1.15 22.07
CA HIS A 29 16.03 -1.18 23.51
C HIS A 29 14.84 -2.10 23.84
N THR A 30 13.86 -2.15 22.96
CA THR A 30 12.67 -3.02 23.04
C THR A 30 12.03 -3.13 21.66
N GLY A 31 10.97 -3.91 21.54
CA GLY A 31 10.27 -4.04 20.27
C GLY A 31 9.10 -5.00 20.30
N SER A 32 8.52 -5.21 19.14
CA SER A 32 7.45 -6.18 18.89
C SER A 32 7.80 -7.06 17.68
N TYR A 33 7.32 -8.29 17.73
CA TYR A 33 7.37 -9.20 16.59
C TYR A 33 6.02 -9.20 15.87
N ILE A 34 6.06 -9.19 14.55
CA ILE A 34 4.81 -9.17 13.75
C ILE A 34 4.18 -10.55 13.57
N HIS A 35 4.92 -11.63 13.85
CA HIS A 35 4.45 -13.02 13.85
C HIS A 35 3.73 -13.46 12.55
N VAL A 36 4.12 -12.95 11.39
CA VAL A 36 3.50 -13.31 10.11
C VAL A 36 4.10 -14.57 9.47
N GLY A 37 5.02 -15.24 10.18
CA GLY A 37 5.75 -16.39 9.66
C GLY A 37 6.75 -16.03 8.56
N PRO A 38 7.50 -17.01 8.01
CA PRO A 38 8.48 -16.74 6.97
C PRO A 38 7.80 -16.25 5.67
N GLU A 39 8.40 -15.24 5.02
CA GLU A 39 8.08 -14.85 3.66
C GLU A 39 9.03 -15.57 2.69
N ILE A 40 8.47 -16.35 1.77
CA ILE A 40 9.24 -17.10 0.78
C ILE A 40 9.68 -16.18 -0.35
N GLY A 41 8.72 -15.44 -0.92
CA GLY A 41 9.01 -14.45 -1.94
C GLY A 41 9.91 -13.32 -1.43
N VAL A 42 10.78 -12.80 -2.29
CA VAL A 42 11.70 -11.70 -1.96
C VAL A 42 10.91 -10.41 -1.69
N ALA A 43 9.92 -10.09 -2.54
CA ALA A 43 9.06 -8.93 -2.37
C ALA A 43 8.18 -9.08 -1.11
N SER A 44 8.23 -8.09 -0.22
CA SER A 44 7.45 -8.11 1.01
C SER A 44 5.95 -7.93 0.73
N THR A 45 5.11 -8.75 1.36
CA THR A 45 3.65 -8.67 1.27
C THR A 45 3.01 -8.67 2.65
N LYS A 46 2.89 -9.83 3.29
CA LYS A 46 2.28 -9.96 4.62
C LYS A 46 3.09 -9.27 5.73
N ALA A 47 4.41 -9.13 5.58
CA ALA A 47 5.21 -8.39 6.56
C ALA A 47 4.88 -6.89 6.53
N PHE A 48 4.58 -6.30 5.37
CA PHE A 48 4.10 -4.93 5.28
C PHE A 48 2.80 -4.74 6.08
N THR A 49 1.79 -5.55 5.84
CA THR A 49 0.51 -5.46 6.57
C THR A 49 0.68 -5.72 8.07
N GLY A 50 1.54 -6.68 8.45
CA GLY A 50 1.89 -6.94 9.84
C GLY A 50 2.58 -5.75 10.52
N GLN A 51 3.52 -5.10 9.84
CA GLN A 51 4.20 -3.89 10.35
C GLN A 51 3.24 -2.72 10.51
N VAL A 52 2.38 -2.46 9.51
CA VAL A 52 1.37 -1.40 9.60
C VAL A 52 0.40 -1.66 10.75
N THR A 53 -0.01 -2.92 10.95
CA THR A 53 -0.87 -3.31 12.08
C THR A 53 -0.21 -3.02 13.44
N VAL A 54 1.05 -3.44 13.62
CA VAL A 54 1.79 -3.18 14.87
C VAL A 54 2.02 -1.70 15.10
N LEU A 55 2.34 -0.94 14.06
CA LEU A 55 2.48 0.53 14.14
C LEU A 55 1.17 1.20 14.53
N THR A 56 0.05 0.74 13.99
CA THR A 56 -1.30 1.23 14.35
C THR A 56 -1.60 0.93 15.83
N MET A 57 -1.32 -0.28 16.28
CA MET A 57 -1.51 -0.65 17.69
C MET A 57 -0.63 0.19 18.62
N LEU A 58 0.63 0.44 18.24
CA LEU A 58 1.55 1.30 18.99
C LEU A 58 1.04 2.74 19.05
N ALA A 59 0.57 3.29 17.93
CA ALA A 59 -0.01 4.63 17.87
C ALA A 59 -1.25 4.76 18.78
N LEU A 60 -2.14 3.76 18.76
CA LEU A 60 -3.31 3.71 19.64
C LEU A 60 -2.93 3.62 21.11
N THR A 61 -1.93 2.81 21.46
CA THR A 61 -1.43 2.70 22.84
C THR A 61 -0.88 4.05 23.30
N LEU A 62 -0.05 4.70 22.48
CA LEU A 62 0.52 6.01 22.80
C LEU A 62 -0.56 7.09 22.91
N ALA A 63 -1.58 7.07 22.04
CA ALA A 63 -2.69 8.01 22.08
C ALA A 63 -3.51 7.87 23.38
N LYS A 64 -3.76 6.62 23.81
CA LYS A 64 -4.44 6.32 25.07
C LYS A 64 -3.64 6.81 26.28
N GLU A 65 -2.37 6.44 26.37
CA GLU A 65 -1.50 6.83 27.48
C GLU A 65 -1.31 8.34 27.58
N LYS A 66 -1.18 9.02 26.44
CA LYS A 66 -1.04 10.48 26.35
C LYS A 66 -2.37 11.24 26.43
N LYS A 67 -3.48 10.54 26.45
CA LYS A 67 -4.84 11.12 26.45
C LYS A 67 -5.07 12.10 25.29
N THR A 68 -4.50 11.80 24.11
CA THR A 68 -4.65 12.61 22.88
C THR A 68 -5.85 12.17 22.04
N MET A 69 -6.55 11.12 22.45
CA MET A 69 -7.74 10.56 21.82
C MET A 69 -8.78 10.27 22.91
N ASP A 70 -10.05 10.53 22.64
CA ASP A 70 -11.11 10.12 23.56
C ASP A 70 -11.31 8.60 23.54
N GLU A 71 -11.89 8.07 24.63
CA GLU A 71 -12.04 6.63 24.81
C GLU A 71 -13.01 6.02 23.79
N GLY A 72 -14.03 6.75 23.36
CA GLY A 72 -14.98 6.29 22.35
C GLY A 72 -14.31 6.08 20.99
N GLN A 73 -13.50 7.04 20.55
CA GLN A 73 -12.70 6.92 19.33
C GLN A 73 -11.71 5.75 19.43
N TYR A 74 -11.00 5.62 20.55
CA TYR A 74 -10.06 4.52 20.77
C TYR A 74 -10.76 3.16 20.63
N LEU A 75 -11.87 2.95 21.34
CA LEU A 75 -12.61 1.70 21.28
C LEU A 75 -13.18 1.41 19.89
N ALA A 76 -13.65 2.44 19.18
CA ALA A 76 -14.15 2.29 17.83
C ALA A 76 -13.05 1.80 16.86
N ILE A 77 -11.84 2.38 16.92
CA ILE A 77 -10.71 1.96 16.07
C ILE A 77 -10.25 0.55 16.44
N VAL A 78 -10.15 0.21 17.74
CA VAL A 78 -9.77 -1.13 18.19
C VAL A 78 -10.78 -2.18 17.70
N LYS A 79 -12.07 -1.89 17.80
CA LYS A 79 -13.12 -2.76 17.28
C LYS A 79 -13.02 -2.95 15.77
N GLU A 80 -12.82 -1.86 15.04
CA GLU A 80 -12.69 -1.89 13.59
C GLU A 80 -11.42 -2.64 13.17
N LEU A 81 -10.30 -2.47 13.86
CA LEU A 81 -9.07 -3.23 13.64
C LEU A 81 -9.32 -4.74 13.78
N GLY A 82 -10.18 -5.15 14.71
CA GLY A 82 -10.61 -6.54 14.86
C GLY A 82 -11.40 -7.09 13.65
N HIS A 83 -12.04 -6.22 12.86
CA HIS A 83 -12.77 -6.61 11.64
C HIS A 83 -11.90 -6.63 10.37
N ILE A 84 -10.70 -6.05 10.41
CA ILE A 84 -9.80 -5.98 9.24
C ILE A 84 -9.53 -7.35 8.62
N PRO A 85 -9.28 -8.44 9.38
CA PRO A 85 -9.05 -9.76 8.78
C PRO A 85 -10.20 -10.24 7.89
N ASP A 86 -11.46 -9.98 8.29
CA ASP A 86 -12.61 -10.40 7.49
C ASP A 86 -12.80 -9.50 6.27
N LYS A 87 -12.54 -8.21 6.38
CA LYS A 87 -12.50 -7.29 5.23
C LYS A 87 -11.39 -7.67 4.24
N MET A 88 -10.20 -8.05 4.71
CA MET A 88 -9.15 -8.58 3.85
C MET A 88 -9.59 -9.86 3.11
N LYS A 89 -10.28 -10.78 3.78
CA LYS A 89 -10.85 -11.97 3.13
C LYS A 89 -11.86 -11.58 2.04
N GLU A 90 -12.66 -10.54 2.26
CA GLU A 90 -13.58 -10.02 1.24
C GLU A 90 -12.82 -9.47 0.04
N VAL A 91 -11.77 -8.68 0.27
CA VAL A 91 -10.90 -8.14 -0.79
C VAL A 91 -10.21 -9.26 -1.58
N LEU A 92 -9.74 -10.31 -0.92
CA LEU A 92 -9.11 -11.47 -1.59
C LEU A 92 -10.06 -12.21 -2.54
N LYS A 93 -11.38 -12.12 -2.37
CA LYS A 93 -12.35 -12.66 -3.33
C LYS A 93 -12.31 -11.95 -4.69
N LEU A 94 -11.70 -10.78 -4.77
CA LEU A 94 -11.49 -10.06 -6.03
C LEU A 94 -10.33 -10.61 -6.87
N ASN A 95 -9.63 -11.65 -6.38
CA ASN A 95 -8.45 -12.23 -7.03
C ASN A 95 -8.66 -12.48 -8.52
N ASP A 96 -9.71 -13.20 -8.90
CA ASP A 96 -9.95 -13.60 -10.30
C ASP A 96 -10.30 -12.39 -11.17
N ARG A 97 -11.05 -11.42 -10.63
CA ARG A 97 -11.34 -10.16 -11.32
C ARG A 97 -10.08 -9.34 -11.56
N ILE A 98 -9.18 -9.28 -10.58
CA ILE A 98 -7.92 -8.56 -10.71
C ILE A 98 -6.99 -9.31 -11.68
N ALA A 99 -7.00 -10.64 -11.70
CA ALA A 99 -6.26 -11.45 -12.66
C ALA A 99 -6.70 -11.15 -14.11
N GLU A 100 -8.00 -11.09 -14.38
CA GLU A 100 -8.51 -10.72 -15.72
C GLU A 100 -8.14 -9.27 -16.08
N LEU A 101 -8.29 -8.33 -15.16
CA LEU A 101 -7.88 -6.95 -15.34
C LEU A 101 -6.40 -6.85 -15.69
N SER A 102 -5.55 -7.61 -15.02
CA SER A 102 -4.10 -7.58 -15.19
C SER A 102 -3.64 -7.93 -16.61
N LYS A 103 -4.38 -8.78 -17.33
CA LYS A 103 -4.08 -9.16 -18.73
C LYS A 103 -4.06 -7.95 -19.67
N ILE A 104 -4.92 -6.95 -19.38
CA ILE A 104 -5.05 -5.74 -20.21
C ILE A 104 -3.79 -4.86 -20.12
N PHE A 105 -3.02 -4.96 -19.04
CA PHE A 105 -1.90 -4.06 -18.75
C PHE A 105 -0.52 -4.68 -18.98
N THR A 106 -0.44 -5.88 -19.57
CA THR A 106 0.84 -6.56 -19.85
C THR A 106 1.72 -5.81 -20.84
N TYR A 107 1.12 -4.95 -21.67
CA TYR A 107 1.84 -4.11 -22.63
C TYR A 107 2.57 -2.93 -21.99
N ALA A 108 2.10 -2.50 -20.81
CA ALA A 108 2.57 -1.27 -20.18
C ALA A 108 4.04 -1.39 -19.74
N HIS A 109 4.81 -0.36 -20.02
CA HIS A 109 6.19 -0.21 -19.56
C HIS A 109 6.32 0.69 -18.35
N ASN A 110 5.32 1.55 -18.14
CA ASN A 110 5.29 2.52 -17.06
C ASN A 110 3.93 2.50 -16.37
N PHE A 111 3.92 2.79 -15.07
CA PHE A 111 2.73 2.98 -14.26
C PHE A 111 2.90 4.15 -13.31
N ILE A 112 1.84 4.88 -13.07
CA ILE A 112 1.76 5.88 -12.00
C ILE A 112 0.78 5.39 -10.93
N TYR A 113 1.17 5.54 -9.66
CA TYR A 113 0.32 5.27 -8.51
C TYR A 113 0.09 6.57 -7.75
N LEU A 114 -1.16 6.88 -7.44
CA LEU A 114 -1.54 8.12 -6.79
C LEU A 114 -2.31 7.86 -5.50
N GLY A 115 -1.96 8.62 -4.46
CA GLY A 115 -2.66 8.62 -3.19
C GLY A 115 -2.58 9.97 -2.50
N ARG A 116 -3.49 10.21 -1.57
CA ARG A 116 -3.48 11.37 -0.67
C ARG A 116 -3.53 10.91 0.79
N GLY A 117 -2.96 11.68 1.72
CA GLY A 117 -2.96 11.34 3.14
C GLY A 117 -2.40 9.94 3.37
N TYR A 118 -3.12 9.10 4.10
CA TYR A 118 -2.73 7.71 4.38
C TYR A 118 -2.60 6.83 3.11
N SER A 119 -3.26 7.20 2.02
CA SER A 119 -3.20 6.46 0.75
C SER A 119 -1.91 6.72 -0.03
N TYR A 120 -1.16 7.79 0.26
CA TYR A 120 0.10 8.05 -0.46
C TYR A 120 1.19 7.00 -0.17
N PRO A 121 1.50 6.65 1.09
CA PRO A 121 2.42 5.55 1.36
C PRO A 121 1.97 4.21 0.74
N VAL A 122 0.67 3.95 0.65
CA VAL A 122 0.14 2.75 -0.02
C VAL A 122 0.37 2.80 -1.53
N ALA A 123 0.25 3.97 -2.16
CA ALA A 123 0.59 4.15 -3.57
C ALA A 123 2.08 3.88 -3.83
N LEU A 124 2.97 4.30 -2.94
CA LEU A 124 4.40 3.96 -2.99
C LEU A 124 4.62 2.46 -2.89
N GLU A 125 3.95 1.78 -1.96
CA GLU A 125 4.06 0.33 -1.79
C GLU A 125 3.53 -0.43 -3.02
N GLY A 126 2.39 -0.01 -3.59
CA GLY A 126 1.86 -0.60 -4.82
C GLY A 126 2.82 -0.47 -6.00
N ALA A 127 3.40 0.72 -6.19
CA ALA A 127 4.42 0.97 -7.21
C ALA A 127 5.68 0.13 -6.98
N LEU A 128 6.12 -0.01 -5.72
CA LEU A 128 7.25 -0.84 -5.34
C LEU A 128 7.00 -2.31 -5.70
N LYS A 129 5.84 -2.87 -5.33
CA LYS A 129 5.50 -4.27 -5.65
C LYS A 129 5.49 -4.50 -7.15
N LEU A 130 4.90 -3.61 -7.94
CA LEU A 130 4.87 -3.78 -9.38
C LEU A 130 6.26 -3.78 -9.98
N LYS A 131 7.13 -2.83 -9.61
CA LYS A 131 8.50 -2.77 -10.16
C LYS A 131 9.37 -3.95 -9.73
N GLU A 132 9.24 -4.42 -8.48
CA GLU A 132 10.06 -5.52 -7.95
C GLU A 132 9.84 -6.83 -8.69
N ILE A 133 8.60 -7.19 -9.02
CA ILE A 133 8.26 -8.52 -9.55
C ILE A 133 7.91 -8.54 -11.02
N SER A 134 7.51 -7.42 -11.63
CA SER A 134 7.15 -7.36 -13.06
C SER A 134 8.16 -6.63 -13.94
N TYR A 135 9.11 -5.92 -13.31
CA TYR A 135 10.13 -5.06 -13.97
C TYR A 135 9.54 -3.89 -14.78
N ILE A 136 8.26 -3.58 -14.56
CA ILE A 136 7.64 -2.38 -15.09
C ILE A 136 8.11 -1.19 -14.25
N HIS A 137 8.50 -0.10 -14.92
CA HIS A 137 8.80 1.14 -14.21
C HIS A 137 7.52 1.70 -13.58
N ALA A 138 7.45 1.75 -12.27
CA ALA A 138 6.28 2.20 -11.53
C ALA A 138 6.68 3.19 -10.44
N GLU A 139 5.98 4.31 -10.37
CA GLU A 139 6.25 5.35 -9.38
C GLU A 139 4.97 5.79 -8.65
N GLY A 140 5.12 6.00 -7.35
CA GLY A 140 4.06 6.55 -6.51
C GLY A 140 4.26 8.05 -6.28
N TYR A 141 3.19 8.83 -6.45
CA TYR A 141 3.21 10.27 -6.19
C TYR A 141 2.08 10.69 -5.25
N PRO A 142 2.30 11.74 -4.44
CA PRO A 142 1.18 12.42 -3.82
C PRO A 142 0.28 12.98 -4.95
N ALA A 143 -0.99 12.62 -4.96
CA ALA A 143 -1.88 13.08 -6.03
C ALA A 143 -1.98 14.62 -6.12
N ALA A 144 -1.69 15.33 -5.02
CA ALA A 144 -1.59 16.79 -5.01
C ALA A 144 -0.45 17.32 -5.88
N GLU A 145 0.69 16.59 -5.92
CA GLU A 145 1.91 17.00 -6.61
C GLU A 145 1.93 16.60 -8.09
N MET A 146 0.92 15.85 -8.54
CA MET A 146 0.87 15.37 -9.92
C MET A 146 0.98 16.53 -10.95
N LYS A 147 0.40 17.70 -10.64
CA LYS A 147 0.44 18.90 -11.52
C LYS A 147 1.83 19.50 -11.69
N HIS A 148 2.76 19.24 -10.78
CA HIS A 148 4.08 19.83 -10.73
C HIS A 148 5.15 19.03 -11.50
N GLY A 149 4.72 18.24 -12.49
CA GLY A 149 5.62 17.50 -13.38
C GLY A 149 5.04 16.18 -13.85
N PRO A 150 4.69 15.23 -12.95
CA PRO A 150 4.27 13.87 -13.35
C PRO A 150 3.09 13.82 -14.32
N ILE A 151 2.21 14.81 -14.30
CA ILE A 151 1.07 14.90 -15.22
C ILE A 151 1.48 15.00 -16.70
N ALA A 152 2.70 15.44 -16.98
CA ALA A 152 3.25 15.48 -18.34
C ALA A 152 3.48 14.09 -18.94
N LEU A 153 3.58 13.06 -18.08
CA LEU A 153 3.78 11.67 -18.49
C LEU A 153 2.45 10.95 -18.82
N VAL A 154 1.31 11.57 -18.47
CA VAL A 154 -0.01 10.95 -18.62
C VAL A 154 -0.43 10.97 -20.09
N ASP A 155 -0.64 9.79 -20.64
CA ASP A 155 -1.19 9.54 -21.97
C ASP A 155 -2.12 8.31 -21.95
N ALA A 156 -2.59 7.87 -23.11
CA ALA A 156 -3.51 6.73 -23.24
C ALA A 156 -2.84 5.36 -22.98
N GLU A 157 -1.51 5.31 -23.01
CA GLU A 157 -0.72 4.08 -22.86
C GLU A 157 -0.17 3.90 -21.44
N MET A 158 -0.22 4.95 -20.60
CA MET A 158 0.25 4.92 -19.24
C MET A 158 -0.92 4.70 -18.25
N PRO A 159 -1.04 3.51 -17.64
CA PRO A 159 -2.04 3.28 -16.62
C PRO A 159 -1.73 4.07 -15.34
N VAL A 160 -2.76 4.68 -14.77
CA VAL A 160 -2.69 5.41 -13.51
C VAL A 160 -3.58 4.73 -12.47
N VAL A 161 -2.97 4.18 -11.43
CA VAL A 161 -3.69 3.60 -10.29
C VAL A 161 -3.94 4.69 -9.26
N VAL A 162 -5.19 4.92 -8.89
CA VAL A 162 -5.57 5.96 -7.93
C VAL A 162 -6.30 5.34 -6.75
N ILE A 163 -5.77 5.54 -5.54
CA ILE A 163 -6.45 5.16 -4.31
C ILE A 163 -7.44 6.27 -3.95
N ALA A 164 -8.72 5.97 -4.06
CA ALA A 164 -9.82 6.93 -4.00
C ALA A 164 -10.95 6.43 -3.09
N THR A 165 -10.58 5.90 -1.93
CA THR A 165 -11.53 5.49 -0.89
C THR A 165 -12.28 6.71 -0.33
N ARG A 166 -13.50 6.45 0.18
CA ARG A 166 -14.36 7.51 0.73
C ARG A 166 -13.83 7.98 2.07
N ASN A 167 -13.14 9.12 2.06
CA ASN A 167 -12.56 9.77 3.23
C ASN A 167 -12.60 11.29 3.08
N GLY A 168 -12.03 12.04 4.03
CA GLY A 168 -12.03 13.51 4.02
C GLY A 168 -11.30 14.15 2.82
N LEU A 169 -10.58 13.39 2.00
CA LEU A 169 -9.85 13.87 0.82
C LEU A 169 -10.49 13.43 -0.51
N TYR A 170 -11.63 12.76 -0.46
CA TYR A 170 -12.31 12.17 -1.61
C TYR A 170 -12.53 13.16 -2.77
N GLU A 171 -13.09 14.34 -2.51
CA GLU A 171 -13.34 15.36 -3.54
C GLU A 171 -12.05 15.85 -4.21
N LYS A 172 -10.96 15.92 -3.45
CA LYS A 172 -9.65 16.31 -3.99
C LYS A 172 -9.05 15.22 -4.89
N VAL A 173 -9.26 13.94 -4.54
CA VAL A 173 -8.86 12.80 -5.36
C VAL A 173 -9.72 12.73 -6.62
N LEU A 174 -11.02 12.94 -6.51
CA LEU A 174 -11.93 13.03 -7.65
C LEU A 174 -11.46 14.07 -8.67
N SER A 175 -11.08 15.27 -8.22
CA SER A 175 -10.52 16.31 -9.09
C SER A 175 -9.24 15.86 -9.80
N ASN A 176 -8.36 15.13 -9.10
CA ASN A 176 -7.15 14.59 -9.73
C ASN A 176 -7.48 13.53 -10.81
N ILE A 177 -8.48 12.67 -10.57
CA ILE A 177 -8.94 11.71 -11.58
C ILE A 177 -9.46 12.44 -12.81
N GLN A 178 -10.26 13.49 -12.65
CA GLN A 178 -10.76 14.30 -13.76
C GLN A 178 -9.63 14.93 -14.59
N GLU A 179 -8.57 15.40 -13.95
CA GLU A 179 -7.37 15.95 -14.59
C GLU A 179 -6.63 14.92 -15.44
N ILE A 180 -6.52 13.68 -14.95
CA ILE A 180 -5.94 12.55 -15.68
C ILE A 180 -6.82 12.21 -16.89
N LYS A 181 -8.11 12.11 -16.69
CA LYS A 181 -9.07 11.79 -17.76
C LYS A 181 -9.12 12.86 -18.85
N ALA A 182 -8.97 14.14 -18.51
CA ALA A 182 -8.86 15.23 -19.49
C ALA A 182 -7.65 15.09 -20.42
N ARG A 183 -6.65 14.28 -20.03
CA ARG A 183 -5.43 13.96 -20.82
C ARG A 183 -5.48 12.57 -21.44
N LYS A 184 -6.66 11.96 -21.48
CA LYS A 184 -6.90 10.61 -21.99
C LYS A 184 -6.19 9.50 -21.20
N GLY A 185 -5.71 9.80 -19.97
CA GLY A 185 -5.09 8.81 -19.10
C GLY A 185 -6.06 7.68 -18.74
N ARG A 186 -5.54 6.47 -18.64
CA ARG A 186 -6.29 5.27 -18.27
C ARG A 186 -6.24 5.08 -16.75
N VAL A 187 -7.39 5.22 -16.08
CA VAL A 187 -7.51 5.21 -14.62
C VAL A 187 -8.02 3.87 -14.11
N ILE A 188 -7.26 3.27 -13.20
CA ILE A 188 -7.67 2.16 -12.34
C ILE A 188 -7.91 2.76 -10.94
N ALA A 189 -9.15 2.88 -10.52
CA ALA A 189 -9.50 3.46 -9.23
C ALA A 189 -9.76 2.37 -8.18
N ILE A 190 -9.12 2.50 -7.02
CA ILE A 190 -9.45 1.72 -5.82
C ILE A 190 -10.46 2.54 -5.04
N VAL A 191 -11.69 2.07 -4.95
CA VAL A 191 -12.82 2.86 -4.39
C VAL A 191 -13.52 2.10 -3.27
N THR A 192 -14.23 2.83 -2.42
CA THR A 192 -15.14 2.22 -1.45
C THR A 192 -16.35 1.64 -2.17
N LYS A 193 -16.78 0.45 -1.76
CA LYS A 193 -17.93 -0.27 -2.31
C LYS A 193 -19.17 0.63 -2.42
N GLY A 194 -19.82 0.56 -3.58
CA GLY A 194 -20.99 1.39 -3.88
C GLY A 194 -20.65 2.85 -4.26
N ASP A 195 -19.42 3.13 -4.66
CA ASP A 195 -19.08 4.42 -5.26
C ASP A 195 -19.79 4.59 -6.60
N THR A 196 -20.53 5.70 -6.74
CA THR A 196 -21.30 6.01 -7.95
C THR A 196 -20.77 7.22 -8.72
N VAL A 197 -19.75 7.88 -8.20
CA VAL A 197 -19.19 9.10 -8.80
C VAL A 197 -17.92 8.74 -9.59
N ILE A 198 -16.90 8.20 -8.91
CA ILE A 198 -15.63 7.83 -9.56
C ILE A 198 -15.86 6.68 -10.55
N SER A 199 -16.76 5.75 -10.24
CA SER A 199 -17.10 4.63 -11.13
C SER A 199 -17.64 5.05 -12.50
N LYS A 200 -18.14 6.29 -12.66
CA LYS A 200 -18.60 6.82 -13.96
C LYS A 200 -17.50 7.44 -14.80
N ILE A 201 -16.35 7.75 -14.21
CA ILE A 201 -15.26 8.47 -14.88
C ILE A 201 -13.96 7.67 -14.99
N ALA A 202 -13.70 6.75 -14.06
CA ALA A 202 -12.57 5.83 -14.13
C ALA A 202 -12.83 4.74 -15.19
N ASP A 203 -11.76 4.24 -15.81
CA ASP A 203 -11.88 3.16 -16.81
C ASP A 203 -12.13 1.81 -16.12
N THR A 204 -11.63 1.65 -14.90
CA THR A 204 -11.83 0.45 -14.09
C THR A 204 -11.89 0.84 -12.62
N CYS A 205 -12.82 0.23 -11.88
CA CYS A 205 -12.89 0.37 -10.42
C CYS A 205 -12.71 -0.98 -9.74
N ILE A 206 -11.92 -0.99 -8.67
CA ILE A 206 -11.80 -2.09 -7.72
C ILE A 206 -12.47 -1.62 -6.43
N GLU A 207 -13.60 -2.23 -6.10
CA GLU A 207 -14.42 -1.83 -4.96
C GLU A 207 -14.00 -2.58 -3.71
N LEU A 208 -13.75 -1.86 -2.62
CA LEU A 208 -13.34 -2.40 -1.33
C LEU A 208 -14.38 -2.13 -0.25
N PRO A 209 -14.48 -3.01 0.77
CA PRO A 209 -15.34 -2.74 1.91
C PRO A 209 -14.92 -1.44 2.60
N GLU A 210 -15.90 -0.70 3.13
CA GLU A 210 -15.64 0.51 3.89
C GLU A 210 -14.91 0.19 5.19
N THR A 211 -13.96 1.06 5.58
CA THR A 211 -13.29 1.02 6.88
C THR A 211 -12.93 2.42 7.34
N MET A 212 -12.37 2.53 8.55
CA MET A 212 -11.90 3.83 9.04
C MET A 212 -10.66 4.28 8.27
N GLU A 213 -10.55 5.57 7.97
CA GLU A 213 -9.48 6.15 7.15
C GLU A 213 -8.07 5.76 7.63
N CYS A 214 -7.84 5.71 8.94
CA CYS A 214 -6.55 5.30 9.51
C CYS A 214 -6.22 3.81 9.31
N LEU A 215 -7.20 2.98 8.97
CA LEU A 215 -7.07 1.54 8.70
C LEU A 215 -7.14 1.20 7.20
N ASP A 216 -7.52 2.18 6.36
CA ASP A 216 -7.55 2.03 4.89
C ASP A 216 -6.27 1.39 4.33
N PRO A 217 -5.05 1.75 4.79
CA PRO A 217 -3.81 1.14 4.29
C PRO A 217 -3.78 -0.38 4.36
N LEU A 218 -4.43 -0.99 5.35
CA LEU A 218 -4.44 -2.44 5.55
C LEU A 218 -5.24 -3.18 4.47
N ILE A 219 -6.33 -2.57 3.96
CA ILE A 219 -7.17 -3.19 2.94
C ILE A 219 -6.85 -2.71 1.52
N THR A 220 -6.44 -1.46 1.35
CA THR A 220 -6.12 -0.88 0.03
C THR A 220 -4.82 -1.41 -0.56
N THR A 221 -3.89 -1.90 0.26
CA THR A 221 -2.65 -2.53 -0.21
C THR A 221 -2.92 -3.87 -0.90
N VAL A 222 -3.89 -4.65 -0.44
CA VAL A 222 -4.16 -6.01 -0.95
C VAL A 222 -4.43 -6.04 -2.46
N PRO A 223 -5.35 -5.24 -3.03
CA PRO A 223 -5.58 -5.25 -4.48
C PRO A 223 -4.37 -4.77 -5.28
N LEU A 224 -3.52 -3.90 -4.72
CA LEU A 224 -2.28 -3.47 -5.39
C LEU A 224 -1.26 -4.60 -5.46
N GLN A 225 -1.14 -5.39 -4.39
CA GLN A 225 -0.29 -6.59 -4.36
C GLN A 225 -0.81 -7.64 -5.36
N LEU A 226 -2.12 -7.89 -5.41
CA LEU A 226 -2.73 -8.79 -6.38
C LEU A 226 -2.52 -8.32 -7.82
N LEU A 227 -2.67 -7.03 -8.09
CA LEU A 227 -2.44 -6.43 -9.41
C LEU A 227 -0.99 -6.65 -9.87
N ALA A 228 -0.03 -6.33 -9.00
CA ALA A 228 1.39 -6.55 -9.28
C ALA A 228 1.70 -8.03 -9.54
N TYR A 229 1.18 -8.92 -8.69
CA TYR A 229 1.35 -10.38 -8.83
C TYR A 229 0.83 -10.88 -10.17
N HIS A 230 -0.42 -10.57 -10.52
CA HIS A 230 -1.03 -11.07 -11.75
C HIS A 230 -0.41 -10.48 -13.01
N ILE A 231 0.00 -9.20 -13.00
CA ILE A 231 0.75 -8.62 -14.12
C ILE A 231 2.08 -9.36 -14.31
N ALA A 232 2.82 -9.64 -13.21
CA ALA A 232 4.08 -10.37 -13.28
C ALA A 232 3.89 -11.80 -13.82
N VAL A 233 2.88 -12.52 -13.32
CA VAL A 233 2.53 -13.87 -13.80
C VAL A 233 2.16 -13.84 -15.29
N CYS A 234 1.34 -12.90 -15.74
CA CYS A 234 0.98 -12.74 -17.16
C CYS A 234 2.19 -12.43 -18.04
N LYS A 235 3.22 -11.80 -17.50
CA LYS A 235 4.51 -11.53 -18.20
C LYS A 235 5.50 -12.70 -18.10
N GLY A 236 5.14 -13.81 -17.44
CA GLY A 236 6.01 -14.98 -17.27
C GLY A 236 7.19 -14.73 -16.30
N MET A 237 7.05 -13.77 -15.37
CA MET A 237 8.10 -13.46 -14.42
C MET A 237 8.02 -14.37 -13.19
N ASP A 238 9.18 -14.68 -12.59
CA ASP A 238 9.26 -15.35 -11.31
C ASP A 238 8.92 -14.33 -10.20
N VAL A 239 7.77 -14.51 -9.56
CA VAL A 239 7.26 -13.61 -8.52
C VAL A 239 7.92 -13.82 -7.16
N ASP A 240 8.49 -15.00 -6.93
CA ASP A 240 9.13 -15.35 -5.66
C ASP A 240 10.63 -15.01 -5.65
N GLN A 241 11.29 -15.15 -6.80
CA GLN A 241 12.72 -14.90 -6.96
C GLN A 241 12.99 -13.91 -8.12
N PRO A 242 12.61 -12.65 -7.96
CA PRO A 242 12.86 -11.64 -8.98
C PRO A 242 14.36 -11.42 -9.15
N ARG A 243 14.78 -11.22 -10.42
CA ARG A 243 16.18 -10.94 -10.73
C ARG A 243 16.69 -9.68 -10.00
N ASN A 244 17.97 -9.64 -9.69
CA ASN A 244 18.66 -8.52 -9.04
C ASN A 244 18.19 -8.19 -7.62
N LEU A 245 17.30 -8.99 -7.05
CA LEU A 245 16.83 -8.83 -5.68
C LEU A 245 17.12 -10.10 -4.88
N ALA A 246 17.36 -9.92 -3.59
CA ALA A 246 17.49 -11.01 -2.64
C ALA A 246 16.89 -10.61 -1.28
N LYS A 247 16.44 -11.58 -0.51
CA LYS A 247 15.86 -11.34 0.83
C LYS A 247 16.88 -10.70 1.79
N SER A 248 18.14 -11.01 1.60
CA SER A 248 19.28 -10.31 2.23
C SER A 248 20.37 -10.14 1.18
N VAL A 249 20.78 -8.90 0.94
CA VAL A 249 21.91 -8.62 0.06
C VAL A 249 23.16 -8.54 0.90
N THR A 250 24.04 -9.54 0.77
CA THR A 250 25.42 -9.48 1.25
C THR A 250 26.29 -9.26 0.02
N VAL A 251 26.68 -8.01 -0.21
CA VAL A 251 27.75 -7.69 -1.16
C VAL A 251 29.01 -7.53 -0.31
N GLU A 252 29.96 -8.42 -0.49
CA GLU A 252 31.33 -8.24 -0.05
C GLU A 252 32.12 -7.46 -1.10
#